data_5709d50dd4f291453acd7da018a5f6bb
#
_entry.id   5709d50dd4f291453acd7da018a5f6bb
#
_cell.length_a   1.000
_cell.length_b   1.000
_cell.length_c   1.000
_cell.angle_alpha   90.00
_cell.angle_beta   90.00
_cell.angle_gamma   90.00
#
_symmetry.space_group_name_H-M   'P 1'
#
loop_
_entity.id
_entity.type
_entity.pdbx_description
1 polymer ?
#
loop_
_entity_poly.entity_id
_entity_poly.type
_entity_poly.pdbx_seq_one_letter_code
_entity_poly.pdbx_strand_id
1 'polypeptide(L)'
;MKKIAITSVFAVLISASFISTIAQQVKNKDEQIAGALQAAPEDDRDQATVLGYDELGNLVTLKEGTNNLICIADNPNQAGFNSACYHKDLEPFMARGRDLKAKGKNQGEIFNIREEEAKKGLLQMPKTPTTLHVLSGSDGKYNPETKQIENVTLRYVVYIPWATSESTGLPIRPEVPGGPWIMDPGTHRAHIMISPPAEMQKQ
;
A
#
# COMPACT_ATOMS: atom_id res chain seq x y z
N MET A 1 -17.06 -13.86 78.55
CA MET A 1 -17.61 -13.51 77.21
C MET A 1 -16.44 -13.20 76.30
N LYS A 2 -16.05 -14.16 75.46
CA LYS A 2 -14.92 -13.98 74.46
C LYS A 2 -15.50 -13.54 73.15
N LYS A 3 -15.07 -12.36 72.69
CA LYS A 3 -15.42 -11.86 71.35
C LYS A 3 -14.46 -12.46 70.32
N ILE A 4 -15.00 -13.19 69.34
CA ILE A 4 -14.28 -13.72 68.18
C ILE A 4 -14.34 -12.68 67.10
N ALA A 5 -13.18 -12.14 66.67
CA ALA A 5 -13.05 -11.28 65.56
C ALA A 5 -12.85 -12.15 64.29
N ILE A 6 -13.77 -12.03 63.32
CA ILE A 6 -13.68 -12.71 62.01
C ILE A 6 -13.02 -11.72 61.08
N THR A 7 -11.79 -12.04 60.69
CA THR A 7 -11.03 -11.26 59.67
C THR A 7 -11.36 -11.84 58.29
N SER A 8 -12.17 -11.14 57.51
CA SER A 8 -12.46 -11.50 56.13
C SER A 8 -11.29 -11.08 55.20
N VAL A 9 -10.61 -12.08 54.66
CA VAL A 9 -9.60 -11.89 53.63
C VAL A 9 -10.30 -11.80 52.27
N PHE A 10 -10.30 -10.61 51.67
CA PHE A 10 -10.79 -10.39 50.30
C PHE A 10 -9.64 -10.75 49.31
N ALA A 11 -9.77 -11.89 48.67
CA ALA A 11 -8.86 -12.27 47.56
C ALA A 11 -9.31 -11.54 46.31
N VAL A 12 -8.53 -10.54 45.86
CA VAL A 12 -8.71 -9.87 44.57
C VAL A 12 -8.08 -10.76 43.48
N LEU A 13 -8.92 -11.44 42.74
CA LEU A 13 -8.51 -12.16 41.52
C LEU A 13 -8.29 -11.15 40.40
N ILE A 14 -7.03 -10.81 40.13
CA ILE A 14 -6.63 -10.03 38.94
C ILE A 14 -6.62 -10.99 37.73
N SER A 15 -7.69 -10.99 36.95
CA SER A 15 -7.73 -11.66 35.64
C SER A 15 -6.89 -10.87 34.65
N ALA A 16 -5.67 -11.33 34.42
CA ALA A 16 -4.83 -10.82 33.31
C ALA A 16 -5.45 -11.29 31.97
N SER A 17 -6.18 -10.41 31.31
CA SER A 17 -6.64 -10.64 29.95
C SER A 17 -5.43 -10.56 29.03
N PHE A 18 -4.90 -11.70 28.61
CA PHE A 18 -3.94 -11.77 27.52
C PHE A 18 -4.65 -11.40 26.22
N ILE A 19 -4.48 -10.15 25.78
CA ILE A 19 -4.82 -9.75 24.41
C ILE A 19 -3.75 -10.37 23.53
N SER A 20 -4.04 -11.56 22.99
CA SER A 20 -3.22 -12.14 21.92
C SER A 20 -3.41 -11.28 20.68
N THR A 21 -2.50 -10.36 20.47
CA THR A 21 -2.37 -9.71 19.15
C THR A 21 -1.94 -10.82 18.20
N ILE A 22 -2.87 -11.28 17.35
CA ILE A 22 -2.53 -12.18 16.24
C ILE A 22 -1.73 -11.32 15.27
N ALA A 23 -0.40 -11.27 15.43
CA ALA A 23 0.48 -10.77 14.39
C ALA A 23 0.25 -11.67 13.18
N GLN A 24 -0.23 -11.09 12.08
CA GLN A 24 -0.39 -11.84 10.84
C GLN A 24 1.01 -12.32 10.44
N GLN A 25 1.17 -13.62 10.29
CA GLN A 25 2.47 -14.22 9.98
C GLN A 25 2.97 -13.66 8.65
N VAL A 26 4.17 -13.11 8.66
CA VAL A 26 4.83 -12.62 7.44
C VAL A 26 4.93 -13.79 6.46
N LYS A 27 4.40 -13.60 5.24
CA LYS A 27 4.45 -14.60 4.17
C LYS A 27 5.92 -14.93 3.85
N ASN A 28 6.18 -16.14 3.37
CA ASN A 28 7.53 -16.47 2.95
C ASN A 28 7.99 -15.57 1.76
N LYS A 29 9.28 -15.49 1.56
CA LYS A 29 9.91 -14.61 0.55
C LYS A 29 9.35 -14.83 -0.85
N ASP A 30 9.17 -16.09 -1.26
CA ASP A 30 8.73 -16.43 -2.63
C ASP A 30 7.27 -16.03 -2.86
N GLU A 31 6.40 -16.21 -1.86
CA GLU A 31 5.01 -15.75 -1.92
C GLU A 31 4.92 -14.23 -2.00
N GLN A 32 5.74 -13.51 -1.22
CA GLN A 32 5.79 -12.06 -1.29
C GLN A 32 6.22 -11.57 -2.67
N ILE A 33 7.27 -12.16 -3.24
CA ILE A 33 7.76 -11.82 -4.58
C ILE A 33 6.69 -12.13 -5.62
N ALA A 34 6.13 -13.34 -5.62
CA ALA A 34 5.10 -13.75 -6.58
C ALA A 34 3.87 -12.85 -6.51
N GLY A 35 3.40 -12.52 -5.31
CA GLY A 35 2.25 -11.63 -5.12
C GLY A 35 2.52 -10.19 -5.56
N ALA A 36 3.69 -9.64 -5.23
CA ALA A 36 4.06 -8.27 -5.61
C ALA A 36 4.14 -8.09 -7.12
N LEU A 37 4.79 -9.04 -7.82
CA LEU A 37 4.99 -8.97 -9.26
C LEU A 37 3.70 -9.02 -10.08
N GLN A 38 2.60 -9.54 -9.53
CA GLN A 38 1.32 -9.58 -10.25
C GLN A 38 0.70 -8.18 -10.47
N ALA A 39 1.13 -7.18 -9.72
CA ALA A 39 0.75 -5.79 -9.99
C ALA A 39 1.50 -5.20 -11.21
N ALA A 40 2.63 -5.78 -11.63
CA ALA A 40 3.39 -5.31 -12.79
C ALA A 40 2.82 -5.84 -14.11
N PRO A 41 3.02 -5.12 -15.24
CA PRO A 41 2.83 -5.68 -16.57
C PRO A 41 3.61 -6.99 -16.73
N GLU A 42 3.04 -7.97 -17.39
CA GLU A 42 3.57 -9.33 -17.44
C GLU A 42 5.01 -9.39 -17.98
N ASP A 43 5.26 -8.69 -19.06
CA ASP A 43 6.58 -8.67 -19.72
C ASP A 43 7.69 -8.02 -18.86
N ASP A 44 7.31 -7.23 -17.85
CA ASP A 44 8.24 -6.49 -17.00
C ASP A 44 8.53 -7.19 -15.65
N ARG A 45 7.77 -8.22 -15.28
CA ARG A 45 7.80 -8.86 -13.96
C ARG A 45 9.16 -9.42 -13.60
N ASP A 46 9.79 -10.12 -14.51
CA ASP A 46 11.05 -10.82 -14.26
C ASP A 46 12.21 -9.87 -13.94
N GLN A 47 12.15 -8.65 -14.45
CA GLN A 47 13.20 -7.65 -14.29
C GLN A 47 12.88 -6.59 -13.23
N ALA A 48 11.71 -6.64 -12.58
CA ALA A 48 11.33 -5.68 -11.55
C ALA A 48 12.03 -5.93 -10.21
N THR A 49 12.41 -4.84 -9.53
CA THR A 49 12.83 -4.87 -8.12
C THR A 49 11.64 -5.16 -7.23
N VAL A 50 11.80 -6.01 -6.21
CA VAL A 50 10.75 -6.29 -5.23
C VAL A 50 11.20 -5.92 -3.83
N LEU A 51 10.45 -5.02 -3.20
CA LEU A 51 10.51 -4.73 -1.78
C LEU A 51 9.45 -5.55 -1.05
N GLY A 52 9.77 -6.07 0.11
CA GLY A 52 8.83 -6.80 0.96
C GLY A 52 9.30 -6.82 2.40
N TYR A 53 8.76 -7.70 3.22
CA TYR A 53 8.92 -7.65 4.66
C TYR A 53 9.76 -8.83 5.15
N ASP A 54 10.72 -8.53 6.06
CA ASP A 54 11.45 -9.53 6.82
C ASP A 54 10.60 -10.08 7.98
N GLU A 55 11.11 -11.04 8.72
CA GLU A 55 10.41 -11.67 9.87
C GLU A 55 10.08 -10.67 10.99
N LEU A 56 10.78 -9.54 11.05
CA LEU A 56 10.56 -8.47 12.01
C LEU A 56 9.54 -7.42 11.50
N GLY A 57 9.06 -7.58 10.25
CA GLY A 57 8.14 -6.64 9.60
C GLY A 57 8.80 -5.38 9.03
N ASN A 58 10.13 -5.36 8.91
CA ASN A 58 10.84 -4.26 8.24
C ASN A 58 10.76 -4.42 6.73
N LEU A 59 10.61 -3.31 6.02
CA LEU A 59 10.66 -3.30 4.56
C LEU A 59 12.11 -3.46 4.08
N VAL A 60 12.37 -4.51 3.30
CA VAL A 60 13.68 -4.88 2.76
C VAL A 60 13.59 -5.22 1.28
N THR A 61 14.71 -5.23 0.57
CA THR A 61 14.75 -5.72 -0.80
C THR A 61 14.77 -7.24 -0.80
N LEU A 62 13.71 -7.83 -1.35
CA LEU A 62 13.60 -9.28 -1.52
C LEU A 62 14.22 -9.77 -2.84
N LYS A 63 14.14 -8.94 -3.88
CA LYS A 63 14.67 -9.25 -5.22
C LYS A 63 15.19 -7.95 -5.84
N GLU A 64 16.43 -7.96 -6.29
CA GLU A 64 16.98 -6.91 -7.14
C GLU A 64 16.46 -7.08 -8.57
N GLY A 65 16.14 -5.97 -9.22
CA GLY A 65 15.69 -5.92 -10.61
C GLY A 65 16.61 -5.10 -11.49
N THR A 66 16.41 -5.17 -12.79
CA THR A 66 17.23 -4.48 -13.81
C THR A 66 16.44 -3.46 -14.62
N ASN A 67 15.10 -3.50 -14.56
CA ASN A 67 14.24 -2.51 -15.22
C ASN A 67 13.92 -1.31 -14.30
N ASN A 68 13.01 -0.47 -14.73
CA ASN A 68 12.63 0.76 -14.01
C ASN A 68 11.45 0.57 -13.04
N LEU A 69 11.02 -0.68 -12.74
CA LEU A 69 9.91 -0.95 -11.86
C LEU A 69 10.35 -1.37 -10.45
N ILE A 70 9.67 -0.81 -9.46
CA ILE A 70 9.76 -1.19 -8.05
C ILE A 70 8.37 -1.69 -7.63
N CYS A 71 8.30 -2.96 -7.21
CA CYS A 71 7.09 -3.58 -6.70
C CYS A 71 7.18 -3.71 -5.17
N ILE A 72 6.11 -3.38 -4.45
CA ILE A 72 6.03 -3.55 -3.00
C ILE A 72 5.05 -4.67 -2.69
N ALA A 73 5.48 -5.63 -1.89
CA ALA A 73 4.65 -6.73 -1.42
C ALA A 73 3.56 -6.25 -0.45
N ASP A 74 2.55 -7.08 -0.30
CA ASP A 74 1.47 -6.90 0.66
C ASP A 74 1.99 -6.76 2.09
N ASN A 75 1.49 -5.74 2.81
CA ASN A 75 1.91 -5.47 4.17
C ASN A 75 1.21 -6.46 5.15
N PRO A 76 1.96 -7.33 5.86
CA PRO A 76 1.39 -8.31 6.76
C PRO A 76 0.62 -7.71 7.95
N ASN A 77 0.80 -6.42 8.22
CA ASN A 77 0.10 -5.71 9.30
C ASN A 77 -1.17 -4.98 8.81
N GLN A 78 -1.60 -5.21 7.56
CA GLN A 78 -2.83 -4.62 7.00
C GLN A 78 -3.81 -5.72 6.59
N ALA A 79 -5.10 -5.48 6.79
CA ALA A 79 -6.13 -6.41 6.34
C ALA A 79 -6.29 -6.41 4.82
N GLY A 80 -6.65 -7.56 4.25
CA GLY A 80 -6.79 -7.77 2.82
C GLY A 80 -5.45 -7.97 2.13
N PHE A 81 -5.45 -7.81 0.81
CA PHE A 81 -4.25 -7.83 -0.02
C PHE A 81 -4.08 -6.49 -0.71
N ASN A 82 -2.87 -5.95 -0.68
CA ASN A 82 -2.51 -4.72 -1.40
C ASN A 82 -1.04 -4.75 -1.80
N SER A 83 -0.78 -4.87 -3.09
CA SER A 83 0.55 -4.69 -3.67
C SER A 83 0.53 -3.58 -4.71
N ALA A 84 1.70 -3.02 -4.98
CA ALA A 84 1.85 -1.92 -5.92
C ALA A 84 3.17 -2.03 -6.66
N CYS A 85 3.14 -1.80 -7.98
CA CYS A 85 4.33 -1.64 -8.80
C CYS A 85 4.34 -0.26 -9.44
N TYR A 86 5.45 0.45 -9.34
CA TYR A 86 5.58 1.82 -9.85
C TYR A 86 6.94 2.04 -10.51
N HIS A 87 6.97 3.01 -11.41
CA HIS A 87 8.21 3.45 -12.01
C HIS A 87 9.13 4.09 -10.96
N LYS A 88 10.42 3.82 -11.03
CA LYS A 88 11.43 4.28 -10.04
C LYS A 88 11.45 5.80 -9.81
N ASP A 89 11.02 6.61 -10.78
CA ASP A 89 10.93 8.06 -10.62
C ASP A 89 9.89 8.50 -9.57
N LEU A 90 8.99 7.58 -9.17
CA LEU A 90 8.09 7.79 -8.03
C LEU A 90 8.72 7.41 -6.68
N GLU A 91 9.88 6.75 -6.66
CA GLU A 91 10.46 6.26 -5.40
C GLU A 91 10.69 7.35 -4.36
N PRO A 92 11.21 8.55 -4.67
CA PRO A 92 11.35 9.61 -3.66
C PRO A 92 10.03 9.94 -2.96
N PHE A 93 8.94 10.05 -3.73
CA PHE A 93 7.59 10.32 -3.22
C PHE A 93 7.03 9.14 -2.42
N MET A 94 7.21 7.90 -2.88
CA MET A 94 6.72 6.69 -2.23
C MET A 94 7.49 6.42 -0.94
N ALA A 95 8.83 6.51 -0.96
CA ALA A 95 9.69 6.32 0.20
C ALA A 95 9.39 7.37 1.29
N ARG A 96 9.20 8.65 0.91
CA ARG A 96 8.84 9.70 1.86
C ARG A 96 7.50 9.40 2.55
N GLY A 97 6.54 8.88 1.80
CA GLY A 97 5.25 8.47 2.38
C GLY A 97 5.39 7.34 3.40
N ARG A 98 6.22 6.35 3.10
CA ARG A 98 6.54 5.23 4.02
C ARG A 98 7.25 5.72 5.29
N ASP A 99 8.25 6.60 5.15
CA ASP A 99 8.98 7.21 6.28
C ASP A 99 8.04 7.97 7.23
N LEU A 100 7.17 8.81 6.68
CA LEU A 100 6.20 9.57 7.48
C LEU A 100 5.17 8.66 8.18
N LYS A 101 4.70 7.61 7.50
CA LYS A 101 3.80 6.60 8.09
C LYS A 101 4.49 5.86 9.24
N ALA A 102 5.76 5.47 9.08
CA ALA A 102 6.54 4.83 10.15
C ALA A 102 6.74 5.75 11.37
N LYS A 103 6.74 7.08 11.17
CA LYS A 103 6.74 8.10 12.22
C LYS A 103 5.37 8.39 12.82
N GLY A 104 4.34 7.58 12.51
CA GLY A 104 3.01 7.70 13.07
C GLY A 104 2.14 8.79 12.45
N LYS A 105 2.55 9.39 11.32
CA LYS A 105 1.76 10.41 10.64
C LYS A 105 0.51 9.82 9.98
N ASN A 106 -0.64 10.51 10.13
CA ASN A 106 -1.87 10.15 9.42
C ASN A 106 -1.82 10.60 7.94
N GLN A 107 -2.79 10.15 7.14
CA GLN A 107 -2.81 10.42 5.69
C GLN A 107 -2.87 11.92 5.34
N GLY A 108 -3.62 12.72 6.10
CA GLY A 108 -3.72 14.17 5.91
C GLY A 108 -2.40 14.87 6.21
N GLU A 109 -1.72 14.50 7.32
CA GLU A 109 -0.39 15.02 7.66
C GLU A 109 0.64 14.64 6.60
N ILE A 110 0.64 13.38 6.12
CA ILE A 110 1.53 12.92 5.06
C ILE A 110 1.32 13.72 3.78
N PHE A 111 0.06 13.94 3.40
CA PHE A 111 -0.28 14.76 2.23
C PHE A 111 0.30 16.16 2.36
N ASN A 112 0.00 16.87 3.46
CA ASN A 112 0.41 18.25 3.66
C ASN A 112 1.95 18.40 3.72
N ILE A 113 2.63 17.50 4.43
CA ILE A 113 4.10 17.54 4.54
C ILE A 113 4.73 17.35 3.15
N ARG A 114 4.29 16.34 2.38
CA ARG A 114 4.82 16.10 1.03
C ARG A 114 4.49 17.23 0.06
N GLU A 115 3.29 17.84 0.17
CA GLU A 115 2.91 19.01 -0.63
C GLU A 115 3.87 20.18 -0.39
N GLU A 116 4.15 20.50 0.86
CA GLU A 116 5.08 21.58 1.23
C GLU A 116 6.53 21.28 0.80
N GLU A 117 6.98 20.03 0.99
CA GLU A 117 8.31 19.60 0.56
C GLU A 117 8.45 19.65 -0.98
N ALA A 118 7.43 19.24 -1.71
CA ALA A 118 7.41 19.30 -3.18
C ALA A 118 7.42 20.75 -3.70
N LYS A 119 6.61 21.65 -3.10
CA LYS A 119 6.61 23.09 -3.45
C LYS A 119 7.96 23.76 -3.21
N LYS A 120 8.68 23.33 -2.19
CA LYS A 120 10.04 23.83 -1.86
C LYS A 120 11.15 23.14 -2.65
N GLY A 121 10.84 22.17 -3.51
CA GLY A 121 11.83 21.38 -4.23
C GLY A 121 12.64 20.41 -3.37
N LEU A 122 12.23 20.18 -2.12
CA LEU A 122 12.86 19.23 -1.19
C LEU A 122 12.42 17.79 -1.46
N LEU A 123 11.22 17.59 -1.94
CA LEU A 123 10.72 16.31 -2.41
C LEU A 123 10.64 16.33 -3.94
N GLN A 124 11.41 15.46 -4.58
CA GLN A 124 11.38 15.35 -6.03
C GLN A 124 10.11 14.62 -6.48
N MET A 125 9.36 15.28 -7.37
CA MET A 125 8.22 14.70 -8.07
C MET A 125 8.61 14.37 -9.51
N PRO A 126 7.98 13.34 -10.13
CA PRO A 126 8.23 13.03 -11.52
C PRO A 126 7.88 14.23 -12.42
N LYS A 127 8.72 14.48 -13.43
CA LYS A 127 8.54 15.57 -14.39
C LYS A 127 7.70 15.17 -15.59
N THR A 128 7.53 13.90 -15.82
CA THR A 128 6.73 13.29 -16.89
C THR A 128 5.65 12.40 -16.31
N PRO A 129 4.58 12.09 -17.04
CA PRO A 129 3.57 11.13 -16.59
C PRO A 129 4.22 9.81 -16.17
N THR A 130 3.94 9.35 -14.96
CA THR A 130 4.66 8.22 -14.35
C THR A 130 3.67 7.24 -13.72
N THR A 131 3.80 5.96 -14.04
CA THR A 131 2.82 4.93 -13.72
C THR A 131 3.00 4.34 -12.32
N LEU A 132 1.86 3.99 -11.72
CA LEU A 132 1.72 3.13 -10.54
C LEU A 132 0.57 2.16 -10.82
N HIS A 133 0.81 0.88 -10.67
CA HIS A 133 -0.20 -0.18 -10.74
C HIS A 133 -0.49 -0.68 -9.33
N VAL A 134 -1.76 -0.82 -8.96
CA VAL A 134 -2.19 -1.29 -7.64
C VAL A 134 -3.06 -2.52 -7.81
N LEU A 135 -2.63 -3.64 -7.25
CA LEU A 135 -3.40 -4.88 -7.17
C LEU A 135 -3.94 -5.01 -5.74
N SER A 136 -5.26 -5.02 -5.57
CA SER A 136 -5.86 -5.03 -4.23
C SER A 136 -7.19 -5.74 -4.16
N GLY A 137 -7.51 -6.29 -2.97
CA GLY A 137 -8.79 -6.91 -2.66
C GLY A 137 -8.93 -7.15 -1.15
N SER A 138 -10.13 -6.92 -0.61
CA SER A 138 -10.43 -7.18 0.82
C SER A 138 -10.25 -8.65 1.19
N ASP A 139 -10.56 -9.55 0.26
CA ASP A 139 -10.48 -11.00 0.42
C ASP A 139 -9.37 -11.62 -0.44
N GLY A 140 -8.39 -10.79 -0.85
CA GLY A 140 -7.27 -11.22 -1.68
C GLY A 140 -6.42 -12.28 -0.98
N LYS A 141 -6.18 -13.40 -1.67
CA LYS A 141 -5.45 -14.55 -1.11
C LYS A 141 -4.49 -15.12 -2.14
N TYR A 142 -3.29 -15.47 -1.67
CA TYR A 142 -2.34 -16.24 -2.47
C TYR A 142 -2.81 -17.70 -2.59
N ASN A 143 -2.86 -18.19 -3.83
CA ASN A 143 -3.10 -19.60 -4.12
C ASN A 143 -1.75 -20.28 -4.41
N PRO A 144 -1.29 -21.22 -3.55
CA PRO A 144 0.03 -21.87 -3.71
C PRO A 144 0.10 -22.81 -4.93
N GLU A 145 -1.03 -23.32 -5.42
CA GLU A 145 -1.08 -24.21 -6.58
C GLU A 145 -0.87 -23.44 -7.88
N THR A 146 -1.59 -22.32 -8.03
CA THR A 146 -1.52 -21.46 -9.22
C THR A 146 -0.45 -20.38 -9.13
N LYS A 147 0.08 -20.12 -7.92
CA LYS A 147 0.97 -18.98 -7.58
C LYS A 147 0.37 -17.62 -7.90
N GLN A 148 -0.96 -17.53 -7.95
CA GLN A 148 -1.70 -16.30 -8.23
C GLN A 148 -2.36 -15.75 -6.96
N ILE A 149 -2.61 -14.44 -6.96
CA ILE A 149 -3.46 -13.81 -5.96
C ILE A 149 -4.89 -13.82 -6.49
N GLU A 150 -5.79 -14.45 -5.76
CA GLU A 150 -7.21 -14.49 -6.07
C GLU A 150 -7.99 -13.35 -5.38
N ASN A 151 -9.18 -13.03 -5.90
CA ASN A 151 -10.08 -12.00 -5.36
C ASN A 151 -9.48 -10.61 -5.28
N VAL A 152 -8.74 -10.23 -6.31
CA VAL A 152 -8.11 -8.92 -6.45
C VAL A 152 -8.50 -8.24 -7.75
N THR A 153 -8.38 -6.93 -7.77
CA THR A 153 -8.56 -6.10 -8.96
C THR A 153 -7.34 -5.22 -9.17
N LEU A 154 -6.98 -5.02 -10.43
CA LEU A 154 -5.89 -4.15 -10.84
C LEU A 154 -6.44 -2.76 -11.15
N ARG A 155 -5.78 -1.74 -10.62
CA ARG A 155 -6.06 -0.33 -10.86
C ARG A 155 -4.80 0.33 -11.42
N TYR A 156 -4.99 1.18 -12.42
CA TYR A 156 -3.92 1.95 -13.04
C TYR A 156 -3.96 3.38 -12.54
N VAL A 157 -2.80 3.91 -12.21
CA VAL A 157 -2.59 5.27 -11.76
C VAL A 157 -1.48 5.90 -12.59
N VAL A 158 -1.69 7.11 -13.08
CA VAL A 158 -0.65 7.86 -13.78
C VAL A 158 -0.46 9.19 -13.06
N TYR A 159 0.67 9.34 -12.38
CA TYR A 159 1.03 10.59 -11.71
C TYR A 159 1.36 11.67 -12.73
N ILE A 160 0.73 12.82 -12.58
CA ILE A 160 0.86 14.03 -13.40
C ILE A 160 0.88 15.24 -12.44
N PRO A 161 1.93 15.40 -11.63
CA PRO A 161 1.96 16.42 -10.57
C PRO A 161 1.57 17.79 -11.08
N TRP A 162 0.75 18.51 -10.28
CA TRP A 162 0.24 19.86 -10.53
C TRP A 162 -0.78 19.98 -11.68
N ALA A 163 -1.10 18.90 -12.38
CA ALA A 163 -2.13 18.92 -13.42
C ALA A 163 -3.53 19.22 -12.81
N THR A 164 -4.35 19.92 -13.58
CA THR A 164 -5.73 20.26 -13.20
C THR A 164 -6.74 19.65 -14.17
N SER A 165 -8.03 19.70 -13.85
CA SER A 165 -9.08 19.31 -14.80
C SER A 165 -9.01 20.13 -16.08
N GLU A 166 -8.75 21.43 -15.98
CA GLU A 166 -8.66 22.33 -17.13
C GLU A 166 -7.48 21.99 -18.03
N SER A 167 -6.33 21.65 -17.42
CA SER A 167 -5.11 21.31 -18.19
C SER A 167 -5.17 19.96 -18.87
N THR A 168 -6.03 19.05 -18.38
CA THR A 168 -6.10 17.66 -18.85
C THR A 168 -7.39 17.33 -19.60
N GLY A 169 -8.47 18.10 -19.40
CA GLY A 169 -9.82 17.76 -19.85
C GLY A 169 -10.47 16.59 -19.07
N LEU A 170 -9.81 16.08 -18.03
CA LEU A 170 -10.33 14.95 -17.24
C LEU A 170 -11.37 15.40 -16.22
N PRO A 171 -12.46 14.62 -16.04
CA PRO A 171 -13.41 14.84 -14.96
C PRO A 171 -12.76 14.55 -13.59
N ILE A 172 -13.31 15.15 -12.51
CA ILE A 172 -12.86 14.93 -11.13
C ILE A 172 -13.46 13.67 -10.47
N ARG A 173 -14.24 12.90 -11.22
CA ARG A 173 -14.83 11.61 -10.84
C ARG A 173 -15.10 10.81 -12.12
N PRO A 174 -15.15 9.49 -12.06
CA PRO A 174 -15.43 8.69 -13.25
C PRO A 174 -16.83 8.96 -13.77
N GLU A 175 -16.97 9.22 -15.07
CA GLU A 175 -18.26 9.42 -15.74
C GLU A 175 -18.89 8.10 -16.15
N VAL A 176 -18.07 7.08 -16.39
CA VAL A 176 -18.49 5.70 -16.70
C VAL A 176 -17.67 4.73 -15.84
N PRO A 177 -18.18 3.51 -15.57
CA PRO A 177 -17.40 2.50 -14.85
C PRO A 177 -16.05 2.25 -15.51
N GLY A 178 -14.97 2.41 -14.74
CA GLY A 178 -13.59 2.24 -15.24
C GLY A 178 -13.05 3.41 -16.06
N GLY A 179 -13.84 4.44 -16.32
CA GLY A 179 -13.39 5.62 -17.05
C GLY A 179 -12.27 6.38 -16.33
N PRO A 180 -11.38 7.07 -17.07
CA PRO A 180 -10.31 7.86 -16.47
C PRO A 180 -10.85 9.13 -15.82
N TRP A 181 -10.28 9.51 -14.68
CA TRP A 181 -10.58 10.74 -13.98
C TRP A 181 -9.34 11.24 -13.23
N ILE A 182 -9.28 12.54 -12.89
CA ILE A 182 -8.16 13.12 -12.15
C ILE A 182 -8.49 13.20 -10.66
N MET A 183 -7.60 12.62 -9.83
CA MET A 183 -7.65 12.75 -8.38
C MET A 183 -6.63 13.78 -7.91
N ASP A 184 -6.98 14.56 -6.89
CA ASP A 184 -6.18 15.63 -6.29
C ASP A 184 -5.66 16.67 -7.31
N PRO A 185 -6.50 17.20 -8.21
CA PRO A 185 -6.05 18.14 -9.24
C PRO A 185 -5.39 19.38 -8.63
N GLY A 186 -4.34 19.90 -9.28
CA GLY A 186 -3.61 21.08 -8.86
C GLY A 186 -2.63 20.87 -7.68
N THR A 187 -2.43 19.63 -7.24
CA THR A 187 -1.51 19.28 -6.13
C THR A 187 -0.29 18.50 -6.60
N HIS A 188 0.72 18.35 -5.73
CA HIS A 188 1.87 17.48 -5.97
C HIS A 188 1.45 16.04 -6.28
N ARG A 189 0.28 15.61 -5.81
CA ARG A 189 -0.24 14.25 -5.93
C ARG A 189 -1.29 14.11 -7.05
N ALA A 190 -1.46 15.10 -7.90
CA ALA A 190 -2.39 14.99 -9.01
C ALA A 190 -2.08 13.75 -9.86
N HIS A 191 -3.08 12.90 -10.11
CA HIS A 191 -2.93 11.68 -10.87
C HIS A 191 -4.22 11.25 -11.57
N ILE A 192 -4.05 10.56 -12.68
CA ILE A 192 -5.14 9.90 -13.40
C ILE A 192 -5.42 8.57 -12.71
N MET A 193 -6.69 8.31 -12.43
CA MET A 193 -7.20 7.04 -11.92
C MET A 193 -7.96 6.31 -13.01
N ILE A 194 -7.65 5.02 -13.19
CA ILE A 194 -8.38 4.09 -14.06
C ILE A 194 -8.61 2.82 -13.25
N SER A 195 -9.87 2.48 -13.00
CA SER A 195 -10.26 1.30 -12.22
C SER A 195 -11.18 0.41 -13.06
N PRO A 196 -10.61 -0.43 -13.96
CA PRO A 196 -11.43 -1.29 -14.81
C PRO A 196 -12.36 -2.16 -13.96
N PRO A 197 -13.61 -2.38 -14.35
CA PRO A 197 -14.51 -3.30 -13.67
C PRO A 197 -13.91 -4.71 -13.56
N ALA A 198 -14.23 -5.43 -12.47
CA ALA A 198 -13.67 -6.76 -12.23
C ALA A 198 -13.97 -7.76 -13.35
N GLU A 199 -15.12 -7.61 -14.02
CA GLU A 199 -15.52 -8.45 -15.16
C GLU A 199 -14.59 -8.29 -16.37
N MET A 200 -13.98 -7.11 -16.54
CA MET A 200 -13.03 -6.82 -17.62
C MET A 200 -11.61 -7.30 -17.32
N GLN A 201 -11.35 -7.72 -16.08
CA GLN A 201 -10.02 -8.17 -15.63
C GLN A 201 -9.89 -9.70 -15.57
N LYS A 202 -10.99 -10.42 -15.82
CA LYS A 202 -10.99 -11.89 -15.93
C LYS A 202 -10.53 -12.25 -17.33
N GLN A 203 -9.27 -12.63 -17.47
CA GLN A 203 -8.71 -13.28 -18.65
C GLN A 203 -8.38 -14.73 -18.31
#